data_628992baac994051b2d29345be3e682f
#
_entry.id   628992baac994051b2d29345be3e682f
#
_cell.length_a   1.000
_cell.length_b   1.000
_cell.length_c   1.000
_cell.angle_alpha   90.00
_cell.angle_beta   90.00
_cell.angle_gamma   90.00
#
_symmetry.space_group_name_H-M   'P 1'
#
loop_
_entity.id
_entity.type
_entity.pdbx_description
1 polymer ?
#
loop_
_entity_poly.entity_id
_entity_poly.type
_entity_poly.pdbx_seq_one_letter_code
_entity_poly.pdbx_strand_id
1 'polypeptide(L)'
;KSGISEETRKVVLEACERLGYVKKGSPSGNEKKYVLFVIPKIDAKDTTFWMKVILGVESDLTLRGYSLHLKVTDQSENGVAERELDGAAGVIFAGHKSLEYIDMLQKYNRPNLVLTYPPYNLFPYDTMYFADREGAYALCERMLKMGHKRIAYLGSAERPSTKKRFAGVKEAISEYGVELIKVWDQSDSIESEQVYEDLKRMKEEGSLPTLIMCSSDAKAQSLIFTLNRLGLEVPKDISVTGYNSDLDET
;
A
#
# COMPACT_ATOMS: atom_id res chain seq x y z
N LYS A 1 19.17 46.39 -22.54
CA LYS A 1 19.16 45.53 -21.36
C LYS A 1 19.66 46.37 -20.19
N SER A 2 18.73 46.93 -19.39
CA SER A 2 19.05 47.68 -18.18
C SER A 2 19.24 46.68 -17.05
N GLY A 3 20.48 46.35 -16.73
CA GLY A 3 20.85 45.64 -15.52
C GLY A 3 20.82 46.58 -14.33
N ILE A 4 20.38 46.14 -13.20
CA ILE A 4 20.48 46.85 -11.91
C ILE A 4 21.97 47.09 -11.63
N SER A 5 22.34 48.32 -11.18
CA SER A 5 23.74 48.63 -10.84
C SER A 5 24.26 47.75 -9.68
N GLU A 6 25.54 47.50 -9.64
CA GLU A 6 26.20 46.72 -8.55
C GLU A 6 25.94 47.35 -7.17
N GLU A 7 25.90 48.68 -7.09
CA GLU A 7 25.58 49.42 -5.88
C GLU A 7 24.14 49.16 -5.40
N THR A 8 23.16 49.21 -6.32
CA THR A 8 21.77 48.88 -6.00
C THR A 8 21.60 47.44 -5.56
N ARG A 9 22.36 46.54 -6.21
CA ARG A 9 22.36 45.11 -5.84
C ARG A 9 22.87 44.88 -4.39
N LYS A 10 23.93 45.58 -4.02
CA LYS A 10 24.54 45.51 -2.69
C LYS A 10 23.57 46.03 -1.60
N VAL A 11 22.95 47.18 -1.83
CA VAL A 11 21.97 47.77 -0.91
C VAL A 11 20.76 46.87 -0.72
N VAL A 12 20.28 46.21 -1.76
CA VAL A 12 19.17 45.26 -1.69
C VAL A 12 19.56 44.01 -0.91
N LEU A 13 20.77 43.47 -1.11
CA LEU A 13 21.26 42.31 -0.37
C LEU A 13 21.42 42.63 1.14
N GLU A 14 22.00 43.76 1.50
CA GLU A 14 22.14 44.21 2.89
C GLU A 14 20.77 44.44 3.53
N ALA A 15 19.79 44.95 2.81
CA ALA A 15 18.41 45.08 3.32
C ALA A 15 17.73 43.73 3.51
N CYS A 16 17.95 42.77 2.62
CA CYS A 16 17.45 41.40 2.76
C CYS A 16 18.02 40.71 4.01
N GLU A 17 19.32 40.80 4.24
CA GLU A 17 19.99 40.26 5.44
C GLU A 17 19.43 40.88 6.72
N ARG A 18 19.32 42.20 6.76
CA ARG A 18 18.81 42.93 7.93
C ARG A 18 17.36 42.58 8.26
N LEU A 19 16.56 42.29 7.25
CA LEU A 19 15.13 41.95 7.39
C LEU A 19 14.88 40.43 7.51
N GLY A 20 15.93 39.60 7.48
CA GLY A 20 15.80 38.15 7.49
C GLY A 20 15.07 37.60 6.26
N TYR A 21 15.11 38.33 5.15
CA TYR A 21 14.46 37.88 3.90
C TYR A 21 15.31 36.84 3.20
N VAL A 22 14.80 35.63 3.14
CA VAL A 22 15.40 34.54 2.35
C VAL A 22 14.70 34.46 1.00
N LYS A 23 15.47 34.67 -0.09
CA LYS A 23 14.96 34.56 -1.46
C LYS A 23 14.48 33.13 -1.68
N LYS A 24 13.20 32.93 -2.05
CA LYS A 24 12.71 31.63 -2.53
C LYS A 24 13.55 31.16 -3.72
N GLY A 25 14.35 30.12 -3.55
CA GLY A 25 15.22 29.54 -4.58
C GLY A 25 16.72 29.84 -4.44
N SER A 26 17.19 30.51 -3.35
CA SER A 26 18.61 30.48 -2.98
C SER A 26 18.83 29.34 -2.01
N PRO A 27 19.86 28.49 -2.16
CA PRO A 27 20.19 27.49 -1.14
C PRO A 27 20.67 28.24 0.09
N SER A 28 19.77 28.56 1.02
CA SER A 28 20.17 28.96 2.37
C SER A 28 20.69 27.70 3.06
N GLY A 29 21.84 27.79 3.73
CA GLY A 29 22.53 26.65 4.33
C GLY A 29 21.76 25.89 5.43
N ASN A 30 20.44 25.94 5.42
CA ASN A 30 19.53 25.28 6.36
C ASN A 30 18.27 24.70 5.65
N GLU A 31 18.31 24.47 4.33
CA GLU A 31 17.25 23.68 3.70
C GLU A 31 17.29 22.26 4.26
N LYS A 32 16.23 21.87 4.98
CA LYS A 32 16.05 20.49 5.42
C LYS A 32 16.19 19.59 4.21
N LYS A 33 17.13 18.67 4.25
CA LYS A 33 17.22 17.61 3.25
C LYS A 33 15.90 16.87 3.23
N TYR A 34 15.39 16.52 2.07
CA TYR A 34 14.13 15.79 1.97
C TYR A 34 14.33 14.39 1.38
N VAL A 35 13.44 13.49 1.76
CA VAL A 35 13.29 12.17 1.15
C VAL A 35 12.01 12.22 0.30
N LEU A 36 12.11 11.79 -0.94
CA LEU A 36 10.99 11.72 -1.86
C LEU A 36 10.27 10.38 -1.70
N PHE A 37 8.98 10.41 -1.38
CA PHE A 37 8.12 9.23 -1.32
C PHE A 37 7.25 9.20 -2.56
N VAL A 38 7.51 8.26 -3.44
CA VAL A 38 6.83 8.12 -4.74
C VAL A 38 5.84 6.98 -4.65
N ILE A 39 4.57 7.26 -4.95
CA ILE A 39 3.50 6.27 -4.92
C ILE A 39 2.57 6.44 -6.14
N PRO A 40 2.18 5.34 -6.83
CA PRO A 40 1.20 5.39 -7.90
C PRO A 40 -0.18 5.81 -7.38
N LYS A 41 -0.91 6.57 -8.18
CA LYS A 41 -2.26 7.05 -7.87
C LYS A 41 -3.25 5.92 -7.53
N ILE A 42 -3.08 4.77 -8.19
CA ILE A 42 -3.94 3.60 -7.92
C ILE A 42 -3.75 3.07 -6.50
N ASP A 43 -2.51 3.09 -6.00
CA ASP A 43 -2.20 2.65 -4.63
C ASP A 43 -2.55 3.75 -3.61
N ALA A 44 -2.31 5.02 -3.95
CA ALA A 44 -2.64 6.16 -3.10
C ALA A 44 -4.14 6.30 -2.79
N LYS A 45 -5.03 5.62 -3.54
CA LYS A 45 -6.47 5.54 -3.25
C LYS A 45 -6.77 4.72 -1.99
N ASP A 46 -5.90 3.77 -1.63
CA ASP A 46 -5.99 3.02 -0.38
C ASP A 46 -5.41 3.87 0.76
N THR A 47 -6.17 4.88 1.16
CA THR A 47 -5.72 5.85 2.17
C THR A 47 -5.57 5.22 3.54
N THR A 48 -6.39 4.25 3.91
CA THR A 48 -6.36 3.59 5.22
C THR A 48 -5.02 2.92 5.47
N PHE A 49 -4.50 2.19 4.50
CA PHE A 49 -3.21 1.53 4.60
C PHE A 49 -2.04 2.51 4.41
N TRP A 50 -2.04 3.26 3.29
CA TRP A 50 -0.87 4.08 2.93
C TRP A 50 -0.66 5.27 3.85
N MET A 51 -1.71 5.86 4.42
CA MET A 51 -1.53 6.96 5.38
C MET A 51 -0.78 6.51 6.64
N LYS A 52 -1.04 5.30 7.16
CA LYS A 52 -0.28 4.75 8.30
C LYS A 52 1.21 4.61 7.96
N VAL A 53 1.53 4.11 6.78
CA VAL A 53 2.91 3.98 6.30
C VAL A 53 3.57 5.35 6.13
N ILE A 54 2.91 6.29 5.45
CA ILE A 54 3.44 7.63 5.19
C ILE A 54 3.69 8.39 6.49
N LEU A 55 2.75 8.37 7.44
CA LEU A 55 2.91 9.02 8.74
C LEU A 55 4.05 8.40 9.56
N GLY A 56 4.21 7.08 9.53
CA GLY A 56 5.34 6.42 10.20
C GLY A 56 6.68 6.83 9.60
N VAL A 57 6.80 6.88 8.28
CA VAL A 57 8.00 7.33 7.57
C VAL A 57 8.27 8.81 7.84
N GLU A 58 7.26 9.67 7.79
CA GLU A 58 7.38 11.11 8.04
C GLU A 58 7.87 11.38 9.46
N SER A 59 7.29 10.70 10.45
CA SER A 59 7.70 10.84 11.85
C SER A 59 9.18 10.49 12.08
N ASP A 60 9.66 9.35 11.54
CA ASP A 60 11.07 8.94 11.70
C ASP A 60 12.01 9.87 10.92
N LEU A 61 11.66 10.30 9.72
CA LEU A 61 12.44 11.25 8.95
C LEU A 61 12.56 12.60 9.66
N THR A 62 11.49 13.10 10.25
CA THR A 62 11.49 14.36 11.01
C THR A 62 12.42 14.29 12.22
N LEU A 63 12.43 13.18 12.97
CA LEU A 63 13.35 12.95 14.07
C LEU A 63 14.83 12.97 13.62
N ARG A 64 15.10 12.60 12.38
CA ARG A 64 16.46 12.60 11.77
C ARG A 64 16.80 13.89 11.04
N GLY A 65 15.94 14.91 11.09
CA GLY A 65 16.17 16.22 10.46
C GLY A 65 15.89 16.26 8.95
N TYR A 66 15.15 15.27 8.42
CA TYR A 66 14.67 15.26 7.04
C TYR A 66 13.20 15.69 6.99
N SER A 67 12.77 16.15 5.82
CA SER A 67 11.34 16.29 5.49
C SER A 67 10.91 15.22 4.50
N LEU A 68 9.64 14.81 4.55
CA LEU A 68 9.04 13.92 3.57
C LEU A 68 8.37 14.73 2.45
N HIS A 69 8.71 14.46 1.20
CA HIS A 69 8.00 14.99 0.03
C HIS A 69 7.21 13.86 -0.63
N LEU A 70 5.89 13.95 -0.62
CA LEU A 70 5.01 12.97 -1.25
C LEU A 70 4.79 13.31 -2.72
N LYS A 71 5.07 12.35 -3.59
CA LYS A 71 4.78 12.42 -5.04
C LYS A 71 3.82 11.30 -5.42
N VAL A 72 2.61 11.67 -5.81
CA VAL A 72 1.64 10.74 -6.40
C VAL A 72 1.82 10.79 -7.92
N THR A 73 2.01 9.62 -8.55
CA THR A 73 2.26 9.51 -10.00
C THR A 73 1.12 8.80 -10.71
N ASP A 74 0.75 9.27 -11.90
CA ASP A 74 -0.09 8.50 -12.82
C ASP A 74 0.76 7.49 -13.60
N GLN A 75 0.22 6.32 -13.88
CA GLN A 75 0.91 5.26 -14.66
C GLN A 75 1.22 5.69 -16.11
N SER A 76 0.56 6.73 -16.61
CA SER A 76 0.68 7.24 -17.98
C SER A 76 1.68 8.40 -18.15
N GLU A 77 2.14 8.99 -17.06
CA GLU A 77 3.10 10.10 -17.11
C GLU A 77 4.47 9.60 -16.64
N ASN A 78 5.54 10.03 -17.31
CA ASN A 78 6.95 9.77 -16.97
C ASN A 78 7.28 10.34 -15.57
N GLY A 79 6.69 9.82 -14.61
CA GLY A 79 6.64 9.77 -13.18
C GLY A 79 7.18 10.95 -12.42
N VAL A 80 8.48 11.04 -12.25
CA VAL A 80 9.16 12.02 -11.39
C VAL A 80 10.14 12.81 -12.24
N ALA A 81 10.10 14.13 -12.15
CA ALA A 81 11.03 14.96 -12.88
C ALA A 81 12.46 14.72 -12.35
N GLU A 82 13.43 14.63 -13.23
CA GLU A 82 14.84 14.39 -12.92
C GLU A 82 15.35 15.37 -11.84
N ARG A 83 14.93 16.63 -11.89
CA ARG A 83 15.22 17.65 -10.88
C ARG A 83 14.69 17.35 -9.47
N GLU A 84 13.56 16.62 -9.36
CA GLU A 84 12.98 16.21 -8.07
C GLU A 84 13.82 15.08 -7.45
N LEU A 85 14.32 14.19 -8.29
CA LEU A 85 15.25 13.14 -7.88
C LEU A 85 16.59 13.72 -7.46
N ASP A 86 17.18 14.61 -8.25
CA ASP A 86 18.50 15.21 -7.99
C ASP A 86 18.54 16.00 -6.69
N GLY A 87 17.45 16.65 -6.32
CA GLY A 87 17.33 17.41 -5.07
C GLY A 87 17.10 16.55 -3.83
N ALA A 88 16.64 15.30 -3.98
CA ALA A 88 16.33 14.43 -2.85
C ALA A 88 17.60 13.82 -2.22
N ALA A 89 17.60 13.68 -0.89
CA ALA A 89 18.63 12.95 -0.17
C ALA A 89 18.50 11.43 -0.34
N GLY A 90 17.30 10.95 -0.62
CA GLY A 90 16.96 9.57 -0.89
C GLY A 90 15.56 9.47 -1.46
N VAL A 91 15.19 8.29 -1.98
CA VAL A 91 13.87 8.04 -2.57
C VAL A 91 13.28 6.75 -2.03
N ILE A 92 12.01 6.78 -1.65
CA ILE A 92 11.21 5.60 -1.32
C ILE A 92 10.21 5.40 -2.45
N PHE A 93 10.30 4.27 -3.13
CA PHE A 93 9.36 3.85 -4.17
C PHE A 93 8.35 2.87 -3.59
N ALA A 94 7.11 3.32 -3.43
CA ALA A 94 6.03 2.55 -2.81
C ALA A 94 5.01 2.05 -3.83
N GLY A 95 4.24 1.04 -3.44
CA GLY A 95 3.10 0.53 -4.20
C GLY A 95 3.45 -0.32 -5.42
N HIS A 96 2.51 -0.42 -6.36
CA HIS A 96 2.65 -1.20 -7.57
C HIS A 96 3.64 -0.54 -8.55
N LYS A 97 4.59 -1.31 -9.07
CA LYS A 97 5.70 -0.77 -9.88
C LYS A 97 5.57 -1.19 -11.34
N SER A 98 5.61 -0.20 -12.23
CA SER A 98 5.78 -0.43 -13.66
C SER A 98 7.27 -0.56 -14.04
N LEU A 99 7.55 -1.01 -15.26
CA LEU A 99 8.92 -1.06 -15.81
C LEU A 99 9.59 0.31 -15.83
N GLU A 100 8.83 1.38 -16.01
CA GLU A 100 9.32 2.77 -16.03
C GLU A 100 9.95 3.18 -14.69
N TYR A 101 9.44 2.68 -13.57
CA TYR A 101 10.08 2.88 -12.26
C TYR A 101 11.45 2.21 -12.16
N ILE A 102 11.63 1.07 -12.82
CA ILE A 102 12.91 0.36 -12.85
C ILE A 102 13.94 1.18 -13.61
N ASP A 103 13.57 1.71 -14.76
CA ASP A 103 14.45 2.57 -15.56
C ASP A 103 14.84 3.84 -14.79
N MET A 104 13.93 4.39 -14.02
CA MET A 104 14.19 5.55 -13.16
C MET A 104 15.16 5.20 -12.03
N LEU A 105 15.00 4.05 -11.37
CA LEU A 105 15.91 3.55 -10.34
C LEU A 105 17.33 3.34 -10.89
N GLN A 106 17.48 2.81 -12.09
CA GLN A 106 18.78 2.58 -12.73
C GLN A 106 19.55 3.89 -12.98
N LYS A 107 18.84 4.98 -13.22
CA LYS A 107 19.43 6.31 -13.43
C LYS A 107 19.75 7.03 -12.12
N TYR A 108 19.10 6.64 -11.02
CA TYR A 108 19.18 7.31 -9.73
C TYR A 108 20.30 6.71 -8.86
N ASN A 109 21.43 7.40 -8.79
CA ASN A 109 22.63 6.93 -8.06
C ASN A 109 22.69 7.52 -6.64
N ARG A 110 21.64 7.37 -5.83
CA ARG A 110 21.56 7.78 -4.43
C ARG A 110 20.78 6.74 -3.62
N PRO A 111 20.78 6.84 -2.27
CA PRO A 111 20.02 5.90 -1.43
C PRO A 111 18.57 5.79 -1.86
N ASN A 112 18.12 4.58 -2.11
CA ASN A 112 16.75 4.30 -2.49
C ASN A 112 16.25 3.03 -1.78
N LEU A 113 14.94 2.99 -1.54
CA LEU A 113 14.25 1.87 -0.96
C LEU A 113 13.00 1.56 -1.80
N VAL A 114 12.86 0.32 -2.19
CA VAL A 114 11.62 -0.17 -2.81
C VAL A 114 10.73 -0.74 -1.71
N LEU A 115 9.60 -0.09 -1.48
CA LEU A 115 8.61 -0.53 -0.51
C LEU A 115 7.51 -1.31 -1.21
N THR A 116 7.19 -2.49 -0.70
CA THR A 116 6.38 -3.56 -1.28
C THR A 116 7.18 -4.48 -2.24
N TYR A 117 6.47 -5.40 -2.93
CA TYR A 117 7.14 -6.44 -3.72
C TYR A 117 7.96 -5.88 -4.88
N PRO A 118 9.21 -6.36 -5.05
CA PRO A 118 9.96 -6.05 -6.25
C PRO A 118 9.29 -6.65 -7.49
N PRO A 119 9.51 -6.08 -8.67
CA PRO A 119 8.90 -6.56 -9.92
C PRO A 119 9.39 -7.94 -10.34
N TYR A 120 10.57 -8.37 -9.88
CA TYR A 120 11.15 -9.68 -10.13
C TYR A 120 12.10 -10.13 -9.00
N ASN A 121 12.40 -11.43 -8.93
CA ASN A 121 13.06 -12.04 -7.77
C ASN A 121 14.53 -11.61 -7.55
N LEU A 122 15.27 -11.29 -8.62
CA LEU A 122 16.69 -10.87 -8.56
C LEU A 122 16.83 -9.35 -8.69
N PHE A 123 15.99 -8.63 -7.95
CA PHE A 123 15.99 -7.19 -7.96
C PHE A 123 17.19 -6.61 -7.18
N PRO A 124 18.07 -5.79 -7.79
CA PRO A 124 19.35 -5.40 -7.21
C PRO A 124 19.29 -4.22 -6.25
N TYR A 125 18.12 -3.82 -5.80
CA TYR A 125 17.91 -2.66 -4.91
C TYR A 125 17.39 -3.09 -3.55
N ASP A 126 17.64 -2.26 -2.54
CA ASP A 126 17.10 -2.47 -1.21
C ASP A 126 15.56 -2.50 -1.26
N THR A 127 14.99 -3.56 -0.71
CA THR A 127 13.55 -3.80 -0.78
C THR A 127 13.01 -4.17 0.59
N MET A 128 11.89 -3.55 0.96
CA MET A 128 11.09 -3.92 2.12
C MET A 128 9.71 -4.35 1.68
N TYR A 129 9.25 -5.51 2.13
CA TYR A 129 7.91 -6.03 1.84
C TYR A 129 7.33 -6.75 3.05
N PHE A 130 6.02 -6.93 3.05
CA PHE A 130 5.31 -7.61 4.12
C PHE A 130 5.38 -9.13 3.92
N ALA A 131 5.41 -9.87 5.02
CA ALA A 131 5.34 -11.34 5.03
C ALA A 131 3.91 -11.83 4.72
N ASP A 132 3.36 -11.41 3.56
CA ASP A 132 1.97 -11.63 3.18
C ASP A 132 1.61 -13.12 3.06
N ARG A 133 2.52 -13.95 2.52
CA ARG A 133 2.30 -15.40 2.39
C ARG A 133 2.30 -16.07 3.75
N GLU A 134 3.32 -15.81 4.55
CA GLU A 134 3.53 -16.39 5.86
C GLU A 134 2.43 -15.96 6.85
N GLY A 135 2.03 -14.68 6.82
CA GLY A 135 0.96 -14.16 7.64
C GLY A 135 -0.40 -14.77 7.29
N ALA A 136 -0.70 -14.89 5.99
CA ALA A 136 -1.94 -15.51 5.53
C ALA A 136 -1.97 -17.03 5.79
N TYR A 137 -0.82 -17.72 5.65
CA TYR A 137 -0.66 -19.11 6.04
C TYR A 137 -0.96 -19.29 7.53
N ALA A 138 -0.30 -18.55 8.40
CA ALA A 138 -0.45 -18.66 9.84
C ALA A 138 -1.90 -18.37 10.31
N LEU A 139 -2.56 -17.36 9.71
CA LEU A 139 -3.97 -17.08 9.97
C LEU A 139 -4.86 -18.26 9.56
N CYS A 140 -4.67 -18.77 8.34
CA CYS A 140 -5.45 -19.92 7.84
C CYS A 140 -5.22 -21.16 8.69
N GLU A 141 -3.98 -21.49 9.02
CA GLU A 141 -3.62 -22.59 9.90
C GLU A 141 -4.33 -22.50 11.26
N ARG A 142 -4.36 -21.30 11.86
CA ARG A 142 -5.08 -21.08 13.10
C ARG A 142 -6.57 -21.40 12.97
N MET A 143 -7.21 -20.95 11.90
CA MET A 143 -8.62 -21.21 11.65
C MET A 143 -8.90 -22.70 11.41
N LEU A 144 -8.01 -23.41 10.71
CA LEU A 144 -8.08 -24.86 10.51
C LEU A 144 -7.97 -25.61 11.84
N LYS A 145 -7.05 -25.20 12.72
CA LYS A 145 -6.91 -25.74 14.09
C LYS A 145 -8.13 -25.49 14.97
N MET A 146 -8.91 -24.44 14.71
CA MET A 146 -10.20 -24.17 15.35
C MET A 146 -11.35 -25.06 14.82
N GLY A 147 -11.09 -25.89 13.79
CA GLY A 147 -12.04 -26.88 13.28
C GLY A 147 -12.77 -26.47 11.99
N HIS A 148 -12.43 -25.34 11.37
CA HIS A 148 -13.02 -24.98 10.09
C HIS A 148 -12.57 -25.92 8.98
N LYS A 149 -13.54 -26.52 8.25
CA LYS A 149 -13.29 -27.46 7.15
C LYS A 149 -13.95 -27.06 5.83
N ARG A 150 -14.85 -26.10 5.87
CA ARG A 150 -15.56 -25.56 4.70
C ARG A 150 -15.17 -24.11 4.56
N ILE A 151 -14.17 -23.86 3.76
CA ILE A 151 -13.51 -22.55 3.64
C ILE A 151 -13.76 -21.97 2.26
N ALA A 152 -14.06 -20.68 2.21
CA ALA A 152 -14.06 -19.89 0.99
C ALA A 152 -13.06 -18.74 1.09
N TYR A 153 -12.67 -18.18 -0.06
CA TYR A 153 -11.75 -17.05 -0.12
C TYR A 153 -12.35 -15.92 -0.97
N LEU A 154 -12.25 -14.69 -0.46
CA LEU A 154 -12.64 -13.47 -1.16
C LEU A 154 -11.42 -12.55 -1.31
N GLY A 155 -10.96 -12.36 -2.52
CA GLY A 155 -9.78 -11.55 -2.77
C GLY A 155 -9.56 -11.21 -4.23
N SER A 156 -8.49 -10.46 -4.51
CA SER A 156 -8.04 -10.16 -5.86
C SER A 156 -6.73 -10.90 -6.17
N ALA A 157 -6.61 -11.41 -7.38
CA ALA A 157 -5.37 -12.00 -7.89
C ALA A 157 -4.48 -10.99 -8.64
N GLU A 158 -4.85 -9.73 -8.72
CA GLU A 158 -4.14 -8.73 -9.54
C GLU A 158 -2.88 -8.19 -8.87
N ARG A 159 -2.96 -7.90 -7.58
CA ARG A 159 -1.83 -7.30 -6.83
C ARG A 159 -0.87 -8.37 -6.31
N PRO A 160 0.44 -8.13 -6.32
CA PRO A 160 1.43 -9.08 -5.81
C PRO A 160 1.17 -9.50 -4.34
N SER A 161 0.79 -8.55 -3.47
CA SER A 161 0.47 -8.81 -2.07
C SER A 161 -0.70 -9.80 -1.90
N THR A 162 -1.82 -9.55 -2.58
CA THR A 162 -3.01 -10.41 -2.48
C THR A 162 -2.78 -11.79 -3.10
N LYS A 163 -1.97 -11.89 -4.19
CA LYS A 163 -1.50 -13.18 -4.73
C LYS A 163 -0.70 -13.98 -3.69
N LYS A 164 0.18 -13.31 -2.95
CA LYS A 164 0.98 -13.95 -1.90
C LYS A 164 0.11 -14.41 -0.73
N ARG A 165 -0.85 -13.57 -0.30
CA ARG A 165 -1.83 -13.97 0.74
C ARG A 165 -2.62 -15.20 0.32
N PHE A 166 -3.15 -15.22 -0.90
CA PHE A 166 -3.87 -16.37 -1.41
C PHE A 166 -2.99 -17.63 -1.54
N ALA A 167 -1.72 -17.47 -1.90
CA ALA A 167 -0.77 -18.59 -1.93
C ALA A 167 -0.57 -19.19 -0.54
N GLY A 168 -0.42 -18.37 0.51
CA GLY A 168 -0.32 -18.84 1.89
C GLY A 168 -1.57 -19.59 2.37
N VAL A 169 -2.76 -19.07 2.03
CA VAL A 169 -4.04 -19.76 2.33
C VAL A 169 -4.10 -21.12 1.64
N LYS A 170 -3.77 -21.21 0.35
CA LYS A 170 -3.78 -22.48 -0.39
C LYS A 170 -2.80 -23.50 0.18
N GLU A 171 -1.62 -23.06 0.60
CA GLU A 171 -0.61 -23.91 1.21
C GLU A 171 -1.13 -24.52 2.52
N ALA A 172 -1.65 -23.71 3.44
CA ALA A 172 -2.22 -24.19 4.69
C ALA A 172 -3.38 -25.17 4.46
N ILE A 173 -4.31 -24.84 3.57
CA ILE A 173 -5.44 -25.72 3.22
C ILE A 173 -4.95 -27.06 2.67
N SER A 174 -3.94 -27.04 1.78
CA SER A 174 -3.36 -28.27 1.20
C SER A 174 -2.71 -29.15 2.26
N GLU A 175 -1.95 -28.57 3.19
CA GLU A 175 -1.28 -29.33 4.25
C GLU A 175 -2.26 -29.99 5.23
N TYR A 176 -3.39 -29.35 5.48
CA TYR A 176 -4.43 -29.89 6.36
C TYR A 176 -5.44 -30.79 5.64
N GLY A 177 -5.30 -31.01 4.34
CA GLY A 177 -6.20 -31.84 3.53
C GLY A 177 -7.66 -31.31 3.50
N VAL A 178 -7.83 -30.00 3.59
CA VAL A 178 -9.12 -29.33 3.54
C VAL A 178 -9.37 -28.78 2.14
N GLU A 179 -10.62 -28.76 1.70
CA GLU A 179 -10.99 -28.22 0.39
C GLU A 179 -11.41 -26.76 0.48
N LEU A 180 -10.94 -25.96 -0.48
CA LEU A 180 -11.41 -24.61 -0.68
C LEU A 180 -12.67 -24.65 -1.55
N ILE A 181 -13.84 -24.51 -0.93
CA ILE A 181 -15.13 -24.74 -1.61
C ILE A 181 -15.54 -23.65 -2.58
N LYS A 182 -15.02 -22.43 -2.41
CA LYS A 182 -15.29 -21.29 -3.31
C LYS A 182 -14.17 -20.25 -3.26
N VAL A 183 -13.87 -19.68 -4.40
CA VAL A 183 -13.01 -18.51 -4.55
C VAL A 183 -13.76 -17.44 -5.32
N TRP A 184 -13.87 -16.26 -4.74
CA TRP A 184 -14.32 -15.05 -5.43
C TRP A 184 -13.10 -14.19 -5.72
N ASP A 185 -12.66 -14.22 -6.99
CA ASP A 185 -11.59 -13.35 -7.46
C ASP A 185 -12.19 -12.01 -7.88
N GLN A 186 -11.98 -11.01 -7.04
CA GLN A 186 -12.54 -9.68 -7.25
C GLN A 186 -11.42 -8.64 -7.17
N SER A 187 -11.23 -7.93 -8.28
CA SER A 187 -10.31 -6.82 -8.35
C SER A 187 -10.74 -5.68 -7.41
N ASP A 188 -11.19 -4.58 -7.82
CA ASP A 188 -11.31 -3.39 -6.96
C ASP A 188 -12.75 -3.06 -6.46
N SER A 189 -13.76 -3.85 -6.82
CA SER A 189 -15.12 -3.60 -6.33
C SER A 189 -15.27 -4.03 -4.86
N ILE A 190 -15.72 -3.12 -4.03
CA ILE A 190 -16.00 -3.38 -2.61
C ILE A 190 -17.25 -4.22 -2.47
N GLU A 191 -18.29 -3.95 -3.26
CA GLU A 191 -19.54 -4.71 -3.30
C GLU A 191 -19.64 -5.53 -4.57
N SER A 192 -20.01 -6.80 -4.44
CA SER A 192 -20.22 -7.69 -5.57
C SER A 192 -21.57 -8.37 -5.45
N GLU A 193 -22.43 -8.06 -6.40
CA GLU A 193 -23.70 -8.76 -6.57
C GLU A 193 -23.49 -10.27 -6.74
N GLN A 194 -22.42 -10.66 -7.41
CA GLN A 194 -22.07 -12.07 -7.58
C GLN A 194 -21.83 -12.79 -6.24
N VAL A 195 -21.15 -12.15 -5.27
CA VAL A 195 -20.94 -12.73 -3.93
C VAL A 195 -22.27 -12.86 -3.21
N TYR A 196 -23.14 -11.87 -3.31
CA TYR A 196 -24.47 -11.91 -2.71
C TYR A 196 -25.31 -13.05 -3.28
N GLU A 197 -25.41 -13.18 -4.59
CA GLU A 197 -26.22 -14.24 -5.23
C GLU A 197 -25.65 -15.64 -4.98
N ASP A 198 -24.32 -15.80 -5.00
CA ASP A 198 -23.70 -17.09 -4.66
C ASP A 198 -23.97 -17.49 -3.21
N LEU A 199 -23.82 -16.56 -2.25
CA LEU A 199 -24.09 -16.83 -0.83
C LEU A 199 -25.58 -17.12 -0.56
N LYS A 200 -26.48 -16.41 -1.24
CA LYS A 200 -27.92 -16.66 -1.17
C LYS A 200 -28.25 -18.07 -1.62
N ARG A 201 -27.77 -18.49 -2.79
CA ARG A 201 -27.93 -19.85 -3.29
C ARG A 201 -27.35 -20.88 -2.33
N MET A 202 -26.11 -20.68 -1.85
CA MET A 202 -25.47 -21.59 -0.89
C MET A 202 -26.25 -21.70 0.43
N LYS A 203 -26.91 -20.62 0.86
CA LYS A 203 -27.81 -20.64 2.03
C LYS A 203 -29.02 -21.52 1.78
N GLU A 204 -29.68 -21.37 0.63
CA GLU A 204 -30.86 -22.16 0.22
C GLU A 204 -30.51 -23.66 0.09
N GLU A 205 -29.32 -23.98 -0.39
CA GLU A 205 -28.80 -25.34 -0.55
C GLU A 205 -28.23 -25.96 0.75
N GLY A 206 -28.10 -25.19 1.83
CA GLY A 206 -27.42 -25.63 3.06
C GLY A 206 -25.91 -25.87 2.88
N SER A 207 -25.30 -25.21 1.89
CA SER A 207 -23.91 -25.43 1.47
C SER A 207 -22.95 -24.27 1.84
N LEU A 208 -23.33 -23.44 2.81
CA LEU A 208 -22.51 -22.29 3.25
C LEU A 208 -21.13 -22.70 3.76
N PRO A 209 -20.07 -21.91 3.51
CA PRO A 209 -18.80 -22.06 4.20
C PRO A 209 -18.96 -21.77 5.70
N THR A 210 -18.10 -22.35 6.52
CA THR A 210 -18.01 -21.98 7.96
C THR A 210 -17.03 -20.83 8.17
N LEU A 211 -16.17 -20.58 7.19
CA LEU A 211 -15.17 -19.52 7.20
C LEU A 211 -15.03 -18.90 5.80
N ILE A 212 -15.03 -17.58 5.74
CA ILE A 212 -14.61 -16.84 4.54
C ILE A 212 -13.39 -15.99 4.90
N MET A 213 -12.28 -16.28 4.24
CA MET A 213 -11.04 -15.52 4.41
C MET A 213 -10.97 -14.42 3.35
N CYS A 214 -10.84 -13.18 3.79
CA CYS A 214 -10.75 -12.01 2.92
C CYS A 214 -9.32 -11.53 2.76
N SER A 215 -8.97 -11.06 1.57
CA SER A 215 -7.63 -10.55 1.27
C SER A 215 -7.30 -9.22 1.96
N SER A 216 -8.30 -8.51 2.51
CA SER A 216 -8.14 -7.25 3.26
C SER A 216 -9.33 -7.01 4.18
N ASP A 217 -9.16 -6.11 5.14
CA ASP A 217 -10.22 -5.70 6.06
C ASP A 217 -11.36 -4.98 5.34
N ALA A 218 -11.07 -4.17 4.34
CA ALA A 218 -12.09 -3.53 3.52
C ALA A 218 -13.02 -4.55 2.85
N LYS A 219 -12.47 -5.67 2.33
CA LYS A 219 -13.29 -6.76 1.78
C LYS A 219 -14.05 -7.52 2.87
N ALA A 220 -13.46 -7.69 4.04
CA ALA A 220 -14.13 -8.32 5.18
C ALA A 220 -15.34 -7.49 5.64
N GLN A 221 -15.21 -6.17 5.73
CA GLN A 221 -16.32 -5.28 6.08
C GLN A 221 -17.46 -5.35 5.07
N SER A 222 -17.13 -5.27 3.77
CA SER A 222 -18.13 -5.40 2.70
C SER A 222 -18.83 -6.76 2.73
N LEU A 223 -18.08 -7.83 3.00
CA LEU A 223 -18.65 -9.17 3.14
C LEU A 223 -19.59 -9.25 4.34
N ILE A 224 -19.22 -8.70 5.50
CA ILE A 224 -20.08 -8.65 6.70
C ILE A 224 -21.38 -7.93 6.39
N PHE A 225 -21.33 -6.80 5.66
CA PHE A 225 -22.54 -6.12 5.21
C PHE A 225 -23.41 -7.01 4.31
N THR A 226 -22.80 -7.73 3.38
CA THR A 226 -23.49 -8.67 2.48
C THR A 226 -24.15 -9.82 3.26
N LEU A 227 -23.44 -10.39 4.25
CA LEU A 227 -23.97 -11.45 5.11
C LEU A 227 -25.17 -10.97 5.94
N ASN A 228 -25.08 -9.76 6.51
CA ASN A 228 -26.17 -9.16 7.26
C ASN A 228 -27.43 -8.94 6.39
N ARG A 229 -27.27 -8.52 5.12
CA ARG A 229 -28.39 -8.43 4.16
C ARG A 229 -29.06 -9.79 3.90
N LEU A 230 -28.31 -10.88 4.00
CA LEU A 230 -28.84 -12.25 3.88
C LEU A 230 -29.39 -12.79 5.20
N GLY A 231 -29.36 -12.02 6.29
CA GLY A 231 -29.75 -12.47 7.63
C GLY A 231 -28.82 -13.54 8.20
N LEU A 232 -27.51 -13.45 7.89
CA LEU A 232 -26.46 -14.31 8.43
C LEU A 232 -25.64 -13.53 9.44
N GLU A 233 -25.39 -14.09 10.60
CA GLU A 233 -24.66 -13.49 11.71
C GLU A 233 -23.18 -13.90 11.70
N VAL A 234 -22.28 -12.93 11.87
CA VAL A 234 -20.84 -13.16 12.04
C VAL A 234 -20.50 -13.02 13.52
N PRO A 235 -19.77 -13.95 14.13
CA PRO A 235 -19.22 -15.21 13.60
C PRO A 235 -20.14 -16.43 13.73
N LYS A 236 -21.38 -16.26 14.18
CA LYS A 236 -22.28 -17.37 14.57
C LYS A 236 -22.59 -18.33 13.42
N ASP A 237 -22.95 -17.80 12.26
CA ASP A 237 -23.28 -18.60 11.08
C ASP A 237 -22.04 -18.81 10.19
N ILE A 238 -21.25 -17.76 10.03
CA ILE A 238 -20.02 -17.76 9.21
C ILE A 238 -18.95 -16.92 9.92
N SER A 239 -17.76 -17.49 10.12
CA SER A 239 -16.59 -16.72 10.54
C SER A 239 -16.00 -15.95 9.35
N VAL A 240 -15.53 -14.73 9.61
CA VAL A 240 -14.89 -13.88 8.60
C VAL A 240 -13.52 -13.43 9.12
N THR A 241 -12.51 -13.47 8.26
CA THR A 241 -11.20 -12.88 8.56
C THR A 241 -10.83 -11.81 7.54
N GLY A 242 -10.17 -10.75 7.98
CA GLY A 242 -9.57 -9.73 7.15
C GLY A 242 -8.04 -9.82 7.11
N TYR A 243 -7.40 -8.77 6.64
CA TYR A 243 -5.94 -8.61 6.59
C TYR A 243 -5.59 -7.12 6.56
N ASN A 244 -4.51 -6.70 7.18
CA ASN A 244 -3.88 -5.39 7.35
C ASN A 244 -4.09 -4.76 8.74
N SER A 245 -5.12 -5.12 9.49
CA SER A 245 -5.51 -4.44 10.74
C SER A 245 -5.82 -2.95 10.51
N ASP A 246 -6.65 -2.70 9.47
CA ASP A 246 -7.03 -1.33 9.08
C ASP A 246 -8.10 -0.72 9.98
N LEU A 247 -8.75 -1.55 10.79
CA LEU A 247 -9.75 -1.10 11.76
C LEU A 247 -9.05 -0.53 12.98
N ASP A 248 -9.39 0.72 13.33
CA ASP A 248 -9.04 1.25 14.63
C ASP A 248 -9.77 0.42 15.70
N GLU A 249 -9.05 0.06 16.76
CA GLU A 249 -9.64 -0.52 17.95
C GLU A 249 -10.58 0.51 18.59
N THR A 250 -11.87 0.46 18.24
CA THR A 250 -12.93 1.24 18.88
C THR A 250 -13.56 0.45 20.00
#